data_cd3817a86d1bba7668d6a366c33a5243
#
_entry.id   cd3817a86d1bba7668d6a366c33a5243
#
_cell.length_a   1.000
_cell.length_b   1.000
_cell.length_c   1.000
_cell.angle_alpha   90.00
_cell.angle_beta   90.00
_cell.angle_gamma   90.00
#
_symmetry.space_group_name_H-M   'P 1'
#
loop_
_entity.id
_entity.type
_entity.pdbx_description
1 polymer ?
#
loop_
_entity_poly.entity_id
_entity_poly.type
_entity_poly.pdbx_seq_one_letter_code
_entity_poly.pdbx_strand_id
1 'polypeptide(L)'
;RTINATELEKILFDFLPVCIEKAFFYKNTDHRNLEQAIFLAEDQDSIRSQLTKKNLVAFVADHSVLPRESGISSRPLKDSVPFMSPQSLRVSMELPHEGTIYGMGIPAGITLIVGGGYHGKSTLLNALELGVYNHIAGDGREYVITDASALKLRSEDGRFIRNVDISLFINDLPNKKDTRCFSTEDASGSTSQ
;
A
#
# COMPACT_ATOMS: atom_id res chain seq x y z
N ARG A 1 -20.78 -15.37 -36.41
CA ARG A 1 -20.65 -16.09 -35.11
C ARG A 1 -22.03 -16.46 -34.65
N THR A 2 -22.34 -17.77 -34.57
CA THR A 2 -23.61 -18.29 -34.07
C THR A 2 -23.47 -18.71 -32.62
N ILE A 3 -24.48 -18.43 -31.82
CA ILE A 3 -24.57 -18.89 -30.43
C ILE A 3 -24.94 -20.38 -30.47
N ASN A 4 -24.14 -21.19 -29.77
CA ASN A 4 -24.52 -22.60 -29.58
C ASN A 4 -25.48 -22.69 -28.39
N ALA A 5 -26.78 -22.83 -28.68
CA ALA A 5 -27.83 -22.85 -27.66
C ALA A 5 -27.67 -24.01 -26.67
N THR A 6 -27.30 -25.21 -27.16
CA THR A 6 -27.11 -26.39 -26.32
C THR A 6 -25.98 -26.21 -25.30
N GLU A 7 -24.86 -25.58 -25.72
CA GLU A 7 -23.77 -25.30 -24.80
C GLU A 7 -24.13 -24.18 -23.80
N LEU A 8 -24.92 -23.20 -24.24
CA LEU A 8 -25.42 -22.16 -23.36
C LEU A 8 -26.33 -22.70 -22.26
N GLU A 9 -27.25 -23.61 -22.64
CA GLU A 9 -28.12 -24.29 -21.67
C GLU A 9 -27.32 -25.08 -20.64
N LYS A 10 -26.32 -25.86 -21.05
CA LYS A 10 -25.41 -26.58 -20.11
C LYS A 10 -24.68 -25.64 -19.18
N ILE A 11 -24.18 -24.51 -19.69
CA ILE A 11 -23.48 -23.53 -18.85
C ILE A 11 -24.43 -22.94 -17.81
N LEU A 12 -25.63 -22.56 -18.20
CA LEU A 12 -26.57 -21.88 -17.31
C LEU A 12 -27.26 -22.81 -16.31
N PHE A 13 -27.62 -24.01 -16.73
CA PHE A 13 -28.46 -24.91 -15.91
C PHE A 13 -27.67 -26.03 -15.23
N ASP A 14 -26.54 -26.46 -15.77
CA ASP A 14 -25.77 -27.54 -15.18
C ASP A 14 -24.51 -26.99 -14.47
N PHE A 15 -23.71 -26.16 -15.17
CA PHE A 15 -22.42 -25.76 -14.68
C PHE A 15 -22.49 -24.60 -13.68
N LEU A 16 -23.23 -23.53 -13.98
CA LEU A 16 -23.34 -22.35 -13.13
C LEU A 16 -23.91 -22.67 -11.73
N PRO A 17 -24.99 -23.46 -11.56
CA PRO A 17 -25.50 -23.83 -10.24
C PRO A 17 -24.46 -24.57 -9.39
N VAL A 18 -23.71 -25.49 -10.00
CA VAL A 18 -22.63 -26.21 -9.30
C VAL A 18 -21.50 -25.28 -8.88
N CYS A 19 -21.14 -24.32 -9.75
CA CYS A 19 -20.13 -23.31 -9.40
C CYS A 19 -20.60 -22.43 -8.24
N ILE A 20 -21.86 -21.99 -8.26
CA ILE A 20 -22.45 -21.18 -7.19
C ILE A 20 -22.47 -21.95 -5.87
N GLU A 21 -22.93 -23.21 -5.89
CA GLU A 21 -22.96 -24.05 -4.70
C GLU A 21 -21.54 -24.23 -4.09
N LYS A 22 -20.56 -24.51 -4.93
CA LYS A 22 -19.16 -24.71 -4.48
C LYS A 22 -18.49 -23.43 -3.97
N ALA A 23 -18.78 -22.29 -4.60
CA ALA A 23 -18.09 -21.05 -4.33
C ALA A 23 -18.72 -20.23 -3.19
N PHE A 24 -20.06 -20.30 -3.03
CA PHE A 24 -20.79 -19.38 -2.15
C PHE A 24 -21.48 -20.05 -0.97
N PHE A 25 -21.66 -21.37 -0.99
CA PHE A 25 -22.29 -22.02 0.15
C PHE A 25 -21.26 -22.34 1.24
N TYR A 26 -21.52 -21.81 2.43
CA TYR A 26 -20.64 -21.97 3.61
C TYR A 26 -20.22 -23.43 3.86
N LYS A 27 -21.13 -24.39 3.69
CA LYS A 27 -20.83 -25.83 3.85
C LYS A 27 -19.69 -26.37 2.96
N ASN A 28 -19.43 -25.67 1.82
CA ASN A 28 -18.41 -26.08 0.83
C ASN A 28 -17.18 -25.18 0.87
N THR A 29 -17.14 -24.19 1.77
CA THR A 29 -16.01 -23.27 1.95
C THR A 29 -15.03 -23.84 2.98
N ASP A 30 -13.75 -23.55 2.83
CA ASP A 30 -12.77 -23.79 3.88
C ASP A 30 -13.02 -22.80 5.02
N HIS A 31 -13.68 -23.29 6.07
CA HIS A 31 -14.11 -22.49 7.21
C HIS A 31 -12.94 -21.80 7.91
N ARG A 32 -11.80 -22.48 8.02
CA ARG A 32 -10.62 -21.95 8.69
C ARG A 32 -10.05 -20.75 7.92
N ASN A 33 -9.91 -20.88 6.61
CA ASN A 33 -9.42 -19.80 5.76
C ASN A 33 -10.41 -18.63 5.73
N LEU A 34 -11.70 -18.92 5.75
CA LEU A 34 -12.74 -17.87 5.82
C LEU A 34 -12.69 -17.11 7.15
N GLU A 35 -12.58 -17.81 8.27
CA GLU A 35 -12.44 -17.23 9.61
C GLU A 35 -11.20 -16.35 9.71
N GLN A 36 -10.05 -16.85 9.24
CA GLN A 36 -8.81 -16.07 9.19
C GLN A 36 -8.94 -14.80 8.34
N ALA A 37 -9.62 -14.86 7.20
CA ALA A 37 -9.85 -13.70 6.36
C ALA A 37 -10.76 -12.65 7.06
N ILE A 38 -11.77 -13.09 7.80
CA ILE A 38 -12.64 -12.21 8.60
C ILE A 38 -11.84 -11.56 9.73
N PHE A 39 -11.09 -12.34 10.51
CA PHE A 39 -10.29 -11.84 11.62
C PHE A 39 -9.25 -10.80 11.14
N LEU A 40 -8.56 -11.09 10.03
CA LEU A 40 -7.63 -10.15 9.43
C LEU A 40 -8.34 -8.84 9.01
N ALA A 41 -9.52 -8.92 8.40
CA ALA A 41 -10.27 -7.73 7.99
C ALA A 41 -10.69 -6.89 9.22
N GLU A 42 -11.17 -7.53 10.28
CA GLU A 42 -11.54 -6.85 11.54
C GLU A 42 -10.33 -6.20 12.22
N ASP A 43 -9.19 -6.86 12.22
CA ASP A 43 -7.93 -6.32 12.75
C ASP A 43 -7.48 -5.09 11.93
N GLN A 44 -7.54 -5.15 10.60
CA GLN A 44 -7.21 -4.03 9.72
C GLN A 44 -8.14 -2.82 9.92
N ASP A 45 -9.44 -3.06 10.08
CA ASP A 45 -10.42 -2.01 10.37
C ASP A 45 -10.20 -1.41 11.76
N SER A 46 -9.79 -2.23 12.75
CA SER A 46 -9.38 -1.75 14.07
C SER A 46 -8.18 -0.82 13.99
N ILE A 47 -7.14 -1.16 13.21
CA ILE A 47 -5.99 -0.26 12.99
C ILE A 47 -6.47 1.05 12.39
N ARG A 48 -7.27 1.01 11.32
CA ARG A 48 -7.78 2.19 10.62
C ARG A 48 -8.54 3.12 11.57
N SER A 49 -9.37 2.55 12.45
CA SER A 49 -10.10 3.30 13.47
C SER A 49 -9.18 3.93 14.53
N GLN A 50 -8.06 3.27 14.86
CA GLN A 50 -7.09 3.77 15.82
C GLN A 50 -6.19 4.88 15.23
N LEU A 51 -5.97 4.93 13.90
CA LEU A 51 -5.18 5.99 13.27
C LEU A 51 -5.71 7.37 13.66
N THR A 52 -7.00 7.61 13.49
CA THR A 52 -7.63 8.89 13.83
C THR A 52 -7.49 9.22 15.33
N LYS A 53 -7.73 8.23 16.21
CA LYS A 53 -7.64 8.41 17.67
C LYS A 53 -6.22 8.75 18.14
N LYS A 54 -5.21 8.24 17.44
CA LYS A 54 -3.78 8.46 17.77
C LYS A 54 -3.17 9.62 16.97
N ASN A 55 -3.96 10.36 16.19
CA ASN A 55 -3.50 11.43 15.30
C ASN A 55 -2.43 10.94 14.30
N LEU A 56 -2.65 9.75 13.74
CA LEU A 56 -1.80 9.13 12.73
C LEU A 56 -2.52 9.12 11.38
N VAL A 57 -1.76 9.15 10.30
CA VAL A 57 -2.26 9.00 8.91
C VAL A 57 -1.92 7.64 8.32
N ALA A 58 -0.94 6.94 8.88
CA ALA A 58 -0.60 5.59 8.47
C ALA A 58 0.08 4.80 9.59
N PHE A 59 0.04 3.49 9.46
CA PHE A 59 0.74 2.53 10.31
C PHE A 59 1.41 1.47 9.44
N VAL A 60 2.66 1.14 9.76
CA VAL A 60 3.44 0.07 9.11
C VAL A 60 3.93 -0.87 10.19
N ALA A 61 3.37 -2.07 10.26
CA ALA A 61 3.74 -3.04 11.28
C ALA A 61 5.19 -3.51 11.13
N ASP A 62 5.85 -3.75 12.25
CA ASP A 62 7.14 -4.43 12.28
C ASP A 62 7.02 -5.82 11.63
N HIS A 63 8.08 -6.27 11.00
CA HIS A 63 8.17 -7.52 10.24
C HIS A 63 7.38 -7.57 8.93
N SER A 64 6.73 -6.48 8.50
CA SER A 64 6.10 -6.40 7.19
C SER A 64 7.11 -6.57 6.04
N VAL A 65 6.70 -7.27 4.99
CA VAL A 65 7.48 -7.43 3.75
C VAL A 65 7.05 -6.37 2.74
N LEU A 66 7.74 -5.23 2.75
CA LEU A 66 7.36 -4.09 1.90
C LEU A 66 7.75 -4.27 0.42
N PRO A 67 8.93 -4.84 0.06
CA PRO A 67 9.32 -4.99 -1.34
C PRO A 67 8.47 -6.03 -2.07
N ARG A 68 8.32 -5.83 -3.39
CA ARG A 68 7.67 -6.76 -4.31
C ARG A 68 8.69 -7.40 -5.24
N GLU A 69 8.39 -8.58 -5.79
CA GLU A 69 9.28 -9.31 -6.70
C GLU A 69 9.72 -8.48 -7.92
N SER A 70 8.84 -7.60 -8.39
CA SER A 70 9.12 -6.66 -9.49
C SER A 70 8.21 -5.45 -9.42
N GLY A 71 8.47 -4.42 -10.24
CA GLY A 71 7.65 -3.21 -10.29
C GLY A 71 6.20 -3.41 -10.77
N ILE A 72 5.91 -4.56 -11.37
CA ILE A 72 4.57 -4.93 -11.88
C ILE A 72 3.94 -6.09 -11.11
N SER A 73 4.67 -6.71 -10.17
CA SER A 73 4.17 -7.82 -9.35
C SER A 73 3.62 -7.31 -8.03
N SER A 74 2.48 -7.85 -7.60
CA SER A 74 1.94 -7.67 -6.25
C SER A 74 2.51 -8.65 -5.24
N ARG A 75 3.26 -9.68 -5.67
CA ARG A 75 3.81 -10.71 -4.79
C ARG A 75 4.95 -10.16 -3.93
N PRO A 76 5.01 -10.55 -2.64
CA PRO A 76 6.11 -10.15 -1.77
C PRO A 76 7.45 -10.71 -2.28
N LEU A 77 8.51 -9.90 -2.17
CA LEU A 77 9.86 -10.34 -2.50
C LEU A 77 10.34 -11.36 -1.46
N LYS A 78 10.69 -12.56 -1.91
CA LYS A 78 11.29 -13.58 -1.07
C LYS A 78 12.65 -13.11 -0.56
N ASP A 79 13.01 -13.55 0.64
CA ASP A 79 14.31 -13.26 1.28
C ASP A 79 14.61 -11.75 1.44
N SER A 80 13.57 -10.90 1.45
CA SER A 80 13.73 -9.48 1.72
C SER A 80 13.92 -9.21 3.22
N VAL A 81 14.61 -8.11 3.53
CA VAL A 81 14.73 -7.63 4.91
C VAL A 81 13.36 -7.15 5.39
N PRO A 82 12.82 -7.72 6.49
CA PRO A 82 11.56 -7.26 7.06
C PRO A 82 11.67 -5.82 7.54
N PHE A 83 10.55 -5.10 7.46
CA PHE A 83 10.48 -3.75 7.98
C PHE A 83 10.62 -3.73 9.50
N MET A 84 11.39 -2.76 10.01
CA MET A 84 11.53 -2.48 11.43
C MET A 84 11.33 -1.01 11.68
N SER A 85 10.42 -0.68 12.59
CA SER A 85 10.10 0.71 12.93
C SER A 85 11.27 1.41 13.64
N PRO A 86 11.57 2.67 13.30
CA PRO A 86 12.43 3.51 14.10
C PRO A 86 11.84 3.68 15.51
N GLN A 87 12.67 3.61 16.53
CA GLN A 87 12.19 3.70 17.92
C GLN A 87 11.42 4.98 18.22
N SER A 88 11.80 6.10 17.60
CA SER A 88 11.15 7.40 17.75
C SER A 88 9.73 7.48 17.15
N LEU A 89 9.39 6.61 16.22
CA LEU A 89 8.07 6.54 15.56
C LEU A 89 7.32 5.26 15.90
N ARG A 90 7.87 4.44 16.78
CA ARG A 90 7.28 3.16 17.15
C ARG A 90 6.05 3.37 18.02
N VAL A 91 4.93 2.79 17.60
CA VAL A 91 3.64 2.80 18.31
C VAL A 91 3.10 1.38 18.42
N SER A 92 2.17 1.17 19.36
CA SER A 92 1.39 -0.07 19.47
C SER A 92 -0.02 0.10 18.94
N MET A 93 -0.57 -0.96 18.36
CA MET A 93 -1.97 -1.08 17.98
C MET A 93 -2.57 -2.30 18.67
N GLU A 94 -3.75 -2.12 19.28
CA GLU A 94 -4.50 -3.20 19.92
C GLU A 94 -5.49 -3.78 18.92
N LEU A 95 -5.34 -5.06 18.60
CA LEU A 95 -6.15 -5.76 17.61
C LEU A 95 -7.10 -6.75 18.30
N PRO A 96 -8.31 -6.93 17.77
CA PRO A 96 -9.28 -7.88 18.32
C PRO A 96 -8.79 -9.32 18.33
N HIS A 97 -8.03 -9.74 17.32
CA HIS A 97 -7.63 -11.14 17.13
C HIS A 97 -6.14 -11.39 17.32
N GLU A 98 -5.27 -10.55 16.77
CA GLU A 98 -3.80 -10.68 16.91
C GLU A 98 -3.26 -10.08 18.24
N GLY A 99 -4.09 -9.39 19.01
CA GLY A 99 -3.64 -8.72 20.23
C GLY A 99 -2.81 -7.46 19.95
N THR A 100 -1.74 -7.24 20.70
CA THR A 100 -0.92 -6.04 20.56
C THR A 100 0.18 -6.23 19.50
N ILE A 101 0.15 -5.42 18.45
CA ILE A 101 1.23 -5.35 17.47
C ILE A 101 1.97 -4.01 17.56
N TYR A 102 3.23 -4.01 17.11
CA TYR A 102 4.08 -2.82 17.09
C TYR A 102 4.46 -2.46 15.66
N GLY A 103 4.69 -1.19 15.42
CA GLY A 103 5.06 -0.69 14.11
C GLY A 103 5.33 0.80 14.10
N MET A 104 5.64 1.34 12.94
CA MET A 104 5.84 2.77 12.71
C MET A 104 4.48 3.46 12.51
N GLY A 105 4.18 4.44 13.36
CA GLY A 105 3.07 5.38 13.15
C GLY A 105 3.57 6.62 12.42
N ILE A 106 2.89 7.00 11.34
CA ILE A 106 3.16 8.26 10.64
C ILE A 106 2.16 9.29 11.15
N PRO A 107 2.63 10.36 11.84
CA PRO A 107 1.74 11.36 12.42
C PRO A 107 1.10 12.25 11.33
N ALA A 108 -0.06 12.81 11.67
CA ALA A 108 -0.66 13.87 10.86
C ALA A 108 0.26 15.09 10.79
N GLY A 109 0.25 15.79 9.66
CA GLY A 109 1.11 16.94 9.37
C GLY A 109 2.09 16.65 8.24
N ILE A 110 3.22 17.34 8.22
CA ILE A 110 4.24 17.20 7.18
C ILE A 110 5.29 16.18 7.63
N THR A 111 5.38 15.07 6.92
CA THR A 111 6.42 14.05 7.13
C THR A 111 7.30 13.94 5.91
N LEU A 112 8.62 14.06 6.08
CA LEU A 112 9.60 13.91 5.02
C LEU A 112 10.16 12.48 5.01
N ILE A 113 10.12 11.82 3.85
CA ILE A 113 10.76 10.53 3.62
C ILE A 113 12.00 10.77 2.77
N VAL A 114 13.17 10.84 3.43
CA VAL A 114 14.45 11.18 2.82
C VAL A 114 15.43 10.00 2.85
N GLY A 115 16.43 10.04 1.98
CA GLY A 115 17.49 9.01 1.91
C GLY A 115 18.11 8.92 0.52
N GLY A 116 19.22 8.22 0.39
CA GLY A 116 19.93 7.98 -0.86
C GLY A 116 19.16 7.12 -1.85
N GLY A 117 19.67 6.99 -3.08
CA GLY A 117 19.13 6.06 -4.08
C GLY A 117 19.11 4.63 -3.54
N TYR A 118 18.12 3.84 -3.95
CA TYR A 118 17.95 2.42 -3.58
C TYR A 118 17.77 2.11 -2.08
N HIS A 119 17.50 3.11 -1.24
CA HIS A 119 17.28 2.94 0.21
C HIS A 119 15.81 2.71 0.59
N GLY A 120 15.00 2.23 -0.33
CA GLY A 120 13.63 1.77 -0.04
C GLY A 120 12.55 2.87 0.08
N LYS A 121 12.86 4.16 -0.22
CA LYS A 121 11.87 5.26 -0.17
C LYS A 121 10.63 4.97 -1.03
N SER A 122 10.84 4.63 -2.29
CA SER A 122 9.74 4.30 -3.22
C SER A 122 8.98 3.04 -2.79
N THR A 123 9.67 2.07 -2.18
CA THR A 123 9.06 0.86 -1.65
C THR A 123 8.11 1.18 -0.50
N LEU A 124 8.56 2.03 0.44
CA LEU A 124 7.71 2.50 1.54
C LEU A 124 6.53 3.32 1.02
N LEU A 125 6.78 4.27 0.11
CA LEU A 125 5.72 5.09 -0.47
C LEU A 125 4.66 4.25 -1.18
N ASN A 126 5.06 3.25 -1.98
CA ASN A 126 4.14 2.34 -2.64
C ASN A 126 3.36 1.46 -1.64
N ALA A 127 3.97 1.08 -0.53
CA ALA A 127 3.27 0.35 0.52
C ALA A 127 2.20 1.22 1.18
N LEU A 128 2.52 2.48 1.48
CA LEU A 128 1.57 3.44 2.04
C LEU A 128 0.44 3.78 1.05
N GLU A 129 0.75 3.93 -0.24
CA GLU A 129 -0.25 4.15 -1.30
C GLU A 129 -1.30 3.03 -1.34
N LEU A 130 -0.87 1.78 -1.24
CA LEU A 130 -1.75 0.62 -1.26
C LEU A 130 -2.41 0.34 0.11
N GLY A 131 -1.89 0.91 1.18
CA GLY A 131 -2.43 0.76 2.53
C GLY A 131 -3.83 1.36 2.74
N VAL A 132 -4.38 2.08 1.75
CA VAL A 132 -5.79 2.51 1.75
C VAL A 132 -6.75 1.33 1.58
N TYR A 133 -6.27 0.23 1.01
CA TYR A 133 -7.02 -1.02 0.84
C TYR A 133 -6.64 -2.03 1.92
N ASN A 134 -7.55 -2.97 2.18
CA ASN A 134 -7.24 -4.12 3.01
C ASN A 134 -6.41 -5.13 2.21
N HIS A 135 -5.40 -5.70 2.85
CA HIS A 135 -4.52 -6.70 2.26
C HIS A 135 -4.97 -8.12 2.63
N ILE A 136 -4.74 -9.08 1.76
CA ILE A 136 -5.03 -10.50 2.00
C ILE A 136 -3.91 -11.15 2.82
N ALA A 137 -4.21 -12.23 3.50
CA ALA A 137 -3.22 -13.03 4.23
C ALA A 137 -2.11 -13.55 3.28
N GLY A 138 -0.87 -13.48 3.72
CA GLY A 138 0.32 -13.87 2.94
C GLY A 138 0.84 -12.80 1.99
N ASP A 139 0.22 -11.59 1.99
CA ASP A 139 0.69 -10.47 1.20
C ASP A 139 1.97 -9.81 1.77
N GLY A 140 2.24 -10.01 3.06
CA GLY A 140 3.36 -9.40 3.77
C GLY A 140 3.17 -7.93 4.14
N ARG A 141 2.06 -7.31 3.74
CA ARG A 141 1.64 -5.95 4.09
C ARG A 141 0.30 -5.94 4.81
N GLU A 142 -0.09 -7.05 5.42
CA GLU A 142 -1.38 -7.25 6.07
C GLU A 142 -1.73 -6.10 7.02
N TYR A 143 -0.73 -5.62 7.75
CA TYR A 143 -0.87 -4.53 8.73
C TYR A 143 -0.14 -3.26 8.31
N VAL A 144 -0.08 -2.99 7.01
CA VAL A 144 0.30 -1.68 6.45
C VAL A 144 -0.97 -0.95 6.08
N ILE A 145 -1.40 -0.05 6.94
CA ILE A 145 -2.70 0.62 6.83
C ILE A 145 -2.50 2.13 6.76
N THR A 146 -3.14 2.74 5.78
CA THR A 146 -3.17 4.19 5.57
C THR A 146 -4.61 4.70 5.71
N ASP A 147 -4.77 5.94 6.10
CA ASP A 147 -6.07 6.60 6.16
C ASP A 147 -6.81 6.43 4.81
N ALA A 148 -8.10 6.14 4.86
CA ALA A 148 -8.89 5.84 3.67
C ALA A 148 -9.02 7.03 2.70
N SER A 149 -8.77 8.25 3.16
CA SER A 149 -8.78 9.46 2.33
C SER A 149 -7.42 9.77 1.67
N ALA A 150 -6.39 8.97 1.93
CA ALA A 150 -5.05 9.21 1.41
C ALA A 150 -5.03 9.14 -0.13
N LEU A 151 -4.32 10.07 -0.73
CA LEU A 151 -4.19 10.20 -2.18
C LEU A 151 -2.73 10.41 -2.55
N LYS A 152 -2.22 9.63 -3.49
CA LYS A 152 -0.91 9.86 -4.08
C LYS A 152 -1.00 10.90 -5.19
N LEU A 153 -0.27 11.99 -5.03
CA LEU A 153 -0.09 12.98 -6.08
C LEU A 153 1.26 12.75 -6.76
N ARG A 154 1.23 12.69 -8.07
CA ARG A 154 2.42 12.57 -8.91
C ARG A 154 2.23 13.44 -10.16
N SER A 155 3.29 14.10 -10.61
CA SER A 155 3.27 14.74 -11.92
C SER A 155 3.13 13.67 -13.02
N GLU A 156 2.39 14.00 -14.07
CA GLU A 156 2.21 13.12 -15.23
C GLU A 156 3.54 12.91 -15.96
N ASP A 157 3.82 11.67 -16.37
CA ASP A 157 5.02 11.35 -17.14
C ASP A 157 5.05 12.15 -18.45
N GLY A 158 6.18 12.78 -18.72
CA GLY A 158 6.35 13.64 -19.92
C GLY A 158 5.81 15.06 -19.78
N ARG A 159 5.23 15.43 -18.62
CA ARG A 159 4.83 16.83 -18.38
C ARG A 159 6.07 17.65 -17.98
N PHE A 160 6.35 18.66 -18.77
CA PHE A 160 7.42 19.60 -18.47
C PHE A 160 6.96 20.64 -17.44
N ILE A 161 7.72 20.76 -16.36
CA ILE A 161 7.62 21.86 -15.41
C ILE A 161 8.67 22.89 -15.83
N ARG A 162 8.30 24.16 -15.93
CA ARG A 162 9.19 25.26 -16.32
C ARG A 162 9.03 26.44 -15.39
N ASN A 163 10.15 27.01 -14.97
CA ASN A 163 10.23 28.26 -14.21
C ASN A 163 9.38 28.24 -12.91
N VAL A 164 9.43 27.15 -12.17
CA VAL A 164 8.74 27.03 -10.86
C VAL A 164 9.70 27.41 -9.75
N ASP A 165 9.23 28.23 -8.83
CA ASP A 165 9.98 28.56 -7.62
C ASP A 165 9.85 27.43 -6.60
N ILE A 166 10.97 26.71 -6.37
CA ILE A 166 11.07 25.64 -5.39
C ILE A 166 11.91 26.04 -4.18
N SER A 167 12.26 27.34 -4.05
CA SER A 167 13.14 27.84 -2.99
C SER A 167 12.58 27.63 -1.58
N LEU A 168 11.26 27.39 -1.45
CA LEU A 168 10.62 27.00 -0.18
C LEU A 168 11.06 25.61 0.30
N PHE A 169 11.49 24.74 -0.60
CA PHE A 169 11.83 23.35 -0.30
C PHE A 169 13.31 23.06 -0.47
N ILE A 170 13.96 23.66 -1.45
CA ILE A 170 15.35 23.43 -1.82
C ILE A 170 16.03 24.76 -2.07
N ASN A 171 17.02 25.10 -1.26
CA ASN A 171 17.79 26.35 -1.38
C ASN A 171 19.10 26.19 -2.17
N ASP A 172 19.62 24.96 -2.27
CA ASP A 172 20.90 24.69 -2.91
C ASP A 172 20.83 23.43 -3.75
N LEU A 173 20.95 23.58 -5.07
CA LEU A 173 21.01 22.46 -6.00
C LEU A 173 22.46 22.07 -6.24
N PRO A 174 22.81 20.76 -6.39
CA PRO A 174 24.17 20.30 -6.66
C PRO A 174 24.82 20.95 -7.89
N ASN A 175 24.00 21.36 -8.86
CA ASN A 175 24.41 22.02 -10.09
C ASN A 175 24.50 23.56 -9.97
N LYS A 176 24.29 24.13 -8.78
CA LYS A 176 24.28 25.57 -8.47
C LYS A 176 23.29 26.40 -9.30
N LYS A 177 22.25 25.77 -9.84
CA LYS A 177 21.18 26.49 -10.56
C LYS A 177 20.23 27.18 -9.59
N ASP A 178 19.59 28.26 -10.08
CA ASP A 178 18.67 29.07 -9.28
C ASP A 178 17.38 28.25 -8.99
N THR A 179 17.11 28.05 -7.72
CA THR A 179 15.91 27.35 -7.25
C THR A 179 14.60 28.12 -7.45
N ARG A 180 14.69 29.41 -7.83
CA ARG A 180 13.52 30.23 -8.16
C ARG A 180 13.04 30.04 -9.60
N CYS A 181 13.85 29.43 -10.46
CA CYS A 181 13.53 29.16 -11.86
C CYS A 181 13.81 27.70 -12.20
N PHE A 182 13.28 26.78 -11.40
CA PHE A 182 13.49 25.35 -11.58
C PHE A 182 12.68 24.81 -12.77
N SER A 183 13.30 23.96 -13.56
CA SER A 183 12.66 23.27 -14.68
C SER A 183 12.98 21.77 -14.64
N THR A 184 12.16 20.95 -15.29
CA THR A 184 12.32 19.48 -15.33
C THR A 184 13.70 19.05 -15.84
N GLU A 185 14.32 19.86 -16.71
CA GLU A 185 15.68 19.64 -17.21
C GLU A 185 16.76 19.74 -16.13
N ASP A 186 16.44 20.40 -15.00
CA ASP A 186 17.34 20.59 -13.87
C ASP A 186 17.20 19.49 -12.83
N ALA A 187 16.17 18.64 -12.98
CA ALA A 187 15.84 17.59 -12.03
C ALA A 187 16.72 16.35 -12.23
N SER A 188 17.32 15.85 -11.15
CA SER A 188 17.77 14.47 -11.13
C SER A 188 16.56 13.54 -11.00
N GLY A 189 16.62 12.28 -11.46
CA GLY A 189 15.51 11.36 -11.51
C GLY A 189 14.70 11.17 -10.22
N SER A 190 15.21 11.58 -9.06
CA SER A 190 14.51 11.58 -7.76
C SER A 190 13.84 12.91 -7.41
N THR A 191 14.10 13.97 -8.15
CA THR A 191 13.56 15.32 -7.92
C THR A 191 12.37 15.60 -8.86
N SER A 192 12.18 14.75 -9.87
CA SER A 192 11.10 14.86 -10.87
C SER A 192 9.84 14.07 -10.50
N GLN A 193 9.82 13.43 -9.31
CA GLN A 193 8.66 12.66 -8.82
C GLN A 193 7.87 13.44 -7.78
#